data_d5e0cdeeee43c4c9f8b2b38a36134ee9
#
_entry.id   d5e0cdeeee43c4c9f8b2b38a36134ee9
#
_cell.length_a   1.000
_cell.length_b   1.000
_cell.length_c   1.000
_cell.angle_alpha   90.00
_cell.angle_beta   90.00
_cell.angle_gamma   90.00
#
_symmetry.space_group_name_H-M   'P 1'
#
loop_
_entity.id
_entity.type
_entity.pdbx_description
1 polymer ?
#
loop_
_entity_poly.entity_id
_entity_poly.type
_entity_poly.pdbx_seq_one_letter_code
_entity_poly.pdbx_strand_id
1 'polypeptide(L)'
;MAGGTSFYFAHAIRQLPPAVSFRLITKVGSDALPEVERLRTAGVDVTCYPSEHTVYFENKYGTDANRRTQRVLAKADPFTIEELQDAEARIFHLGSLLNDDFSPETVRHLASRGRISIDVQGFLREVRRMEVYPTDWRNKEEVLGLTDILKLNEHEMTDISGLHDPRTVARQLAEYGVREVVITLGSYGSLIYAEGRFYEIPAYKPTAIIDTTGCGDTYSAGYLYSRSQGIGYEASGKFAAAMCTLKLEHNGPFDRTIEEIRRTII
;
A
#
# COMPACT_ATOMS: atom_id res chain seq x y z
N MET A 1 9.34 -5.40 16.14
CA MET A 1 7.93 -4.92 16.16
C MET A 1 7.30 -5.33 14.84
N ALA A 2 6.08 -5.87 14.88
CA ALA A 2 5.33 -6.18 13.66
C ALA A 2 5.07 -4.91 12.84
N GLY A 3 5.07 -5.02 11.53
CA GLY A 3 4.92 -3.91 10.60
C GLY A 3 4.80 -4.37 9.15
N GLY A 4 5.02 -3.45 8.24
CA GLY A 4 4.89 -3.67 6.81
C GLY A 4 3.44 -3.61 6.32
N THR A 5 3.27 -3.64 5.01
CA THR A 5 1.97 -3.43 4.35
C THR A 5 0.92 -4.44 4.81
N SER A 6 1.25 -5.73 4.87
CA SER A 6 0.33 -6.79 5.33
C SER A 6 -0.27 -6.48 6.69
N PHE A 7 0.56 -6.02 7.64
CA PHE A 7 0.14 -5.72 9.00
C PHE A 7 -0.78 -4.50 9.06
N TYR A 8 -0.33 -3.36 8.50
CA TYR A 8 -1.10 -2.10 8.59
C TYR A 8 -2.38 -2.16 7.77
N PHE A 9 -2.33 -2.72 6.56
CA PHE A 9 -3.51 -2.86 5.71
C PHE A 9 -4.57 -3.78 6.34
N ALA A 10 -4.17 -4.96 6.82
CA ALA A 10 -5.10 -5.92 7.44
C ALA A 10 -5.76 -5.33 8.69
N HIS A 11 -5.00 -4.61 9.51
CA HIS A 11 -5.57 -3.93 10.68
C HIS A 11 -6.53 -2.82 10.29
N ALA A 12 -6.25 -2.06 9.25
CA ALA A 12 -7.14 -0.99 8.78
C ALA A 12 -8.45 -1.55 8.22
N ILE A 13 -8.37 -2.56 7.33
CA ILE A 13 -9.56 -3.12 6.67
C ILE A 13 -10.51 -3.81 7.64
N ARG A 14 -9.99 -4.47 8.70
CA ARG A 14 -10.81 -5.17 9.70
C ARG A 14 -11.64 -4.24 10.58
N GLN A 15 -11.28 -2.96 10.71
CA GLN A 15 -12.07 -1.97 11.46
C GLN A 15 -13.29 -1.48 10.65
N LEU A 16 -13.34 -1.79 9.36
CA LEU A 16 -14.43 -1.37 8.50
C LEU A 16 -15.58 -2.38 8.53
N PRO A 17 -16.82 -1.95 8.27
CA PRO A 17 -17.94 -2.87 8.19
C PRO A 17 -17.67 -4.03 7.22
N PRO A 18 -18.18 -5.26 7.50
CA PRO A 18 -17.90 -6.46 6.70
C PRO A 18 -18.68 -6.48 5.37
N ALA A 19 -18.78 -5.32 4.71
CA ALA A 19 -19.41 -5.19 3.39
C ALA A 19 -18.54 -5.76 2.25
N VAL A 20 -17.27 -6.05 2.55
CA VAL A 20 -16.28 -6.55 1.61
C VAL A 20 -15.57 -7.75 2.24
N SER A 21 -15.51 -8.86 1.48
CA SER A 21 -14.65 -9.98 1.86
C SER A 21 -13.19 -9.59 1.64
N PHE A 22 -12.35 -9.84 2.63
CA PHE A 22 -10.91 -9.59 2.59
C PHE A 22 -10.15 -10.84 2.99
N ARG A 23 -9.15 -11.20 2.21
CA ARG A 23 -8.17 -12.24 2.52
C ARG A 23 -6.77 -11.66 2.40
N LEU A 24 -5.95 -11.90 3.42
CA LEU A 24 -4.53 -11.61 3.38
C LEU A 24 -3.77 -12.85 2.90
N ILE A 25 -2.94 -12.70 1.86
CA ILE A 25 -1.93 -13.67 1.49
C ILE A 25 -0.57 -13.08 1.86
N THR A 26 0.18 -13.77 2.68
CA THR A 26 1.49 -13.30 3.17
C THR A 26 2.51 -14.43 3.18
N LYS A 27 3.79 -14.07 3.28
CA LYS A 27 4.91 -15.00 3.34
C LYS A 27 5.86 -14.56 4.46
N VAL A 28 6.12 -15.46 5.41
CA VAL A 28 6.96 -15.15 6.58
C VAL A 28 7.80 -16.36 6.99
N GLY A 29 8.88 -16.10 7.70
CA GLY A 29 9.64 -17.10 8.43
C GLY A 29 8.93 -17.57 9.70
N SER A 30 9.47 -18.59 10.34
CA SER A 30 8.91 -19.16 11.58
C SER A 30 8.86 -18.16 12.75
N ASP A 31 9.73 -17.17 12.74
CA ASP A 31 9.83 -16.08 13.73
C ASP A 31 8.59 -15.18 13.79
N ALA A 32 7.87 -15.02 12.67
CA ALA A 32 6.69 -14.16 12.59
C ALA A 32 5.34 -14.91 12.60
N LEU A 33 5.34 -16.25 12.69
CA LEU A 33 4.09 -17.03 12.82
C LEU A 33 3.19 -16.58 13.97
N PRO A 34 3.72 -16.18 15.16
CA PRO A 34 2.88 -15.65 16.23
C PRO A 34 2.07 -14.40 15.81
N GLU A 35 2.61 -13.54 14.95
CA GLU A 35 1.88 -12.36 14.44
C GLU A 35 0.78 -12.77 13.44
N VAL A 36 1.03 -13.78 12.62
CA VAL A 36 0.02 -14.36 11.72
C VAL A 36 -1.15 -14.90 12.54
N GLU A 37 -0.88 -15.64 13.63
CA GLU A 37 -1.92 -16.18 14.51
C GLU A 37 -2.71 -15.07 15.25
N ARG A 38 -2.04 -13.97 15.59
CA ARG A 38 -2.74 -12.79 16.15
C ARG A 38 -3.73 -12.19 15.14
N LEU A 39 -3.34 -12.06 13.87
CA LEU A 39 -4.25 -11.59 12.81
C LEU A 39 -5.43 -12.55 12.61
N ARG A 40 -5.19 -13.87 12.59
CA ARG A 40 -6.25 -14.88 12.52
C ARG A 40 -7.20 -14.80 13.70
N THR A 41 -6.67 -14.73 14.91
CA THR A 41 -7.46 -14.54 16.15
C THR A 41 -8.27 -13.24 16.11
N ALA A 42 -7.73 -12.21 15.47
CA ALA A 42 -8.43 -10.95 15.27
C ALA A 42 -9.48 -10.97 14.12
N GLY A 43 -9.72 -12.15 13.53
CA GLY A 43 -10.76 -12.36 12.51
C GLY A 43 -10.34 -12.08 11.07
N VAL A 44 -9.03 -11.94 10.80
CA VAL A 44 -8.53 -11.82 9.43
C VAL A 44 -8.36 -13.20 8.82
N ASP A 45 -8.94 -13.42 7.62
CA ASP A 45 -8.65 -14.62 6.81
C ASP A 45 -7.23 -14.51 6.25
N VAL A 46 -6.31 -15.32 6.78
CA VAL A 46 -4.87 -15.28 6.43
C VAL A 46 -4.42 -16.59 5.84
N THR A 47 -4.00 -16.56 4.59
CA THR A 47 -3.19 -17.59 3.95
C THR A 47 -1.71 -17.20 4.11
N CYS A 48 -0.94 -18.05 4.80
CA CYS A 48 0.46 -17.78 5.08
C CYS A 48 1.33 -18.87 4.43
N TYR A 49 2.20 -18.48 3.52
CA TYR A 49 3.21 -19.36 2.94
C TYR A 49 4.52 -19.29 3.74
N PRO A 50 5.26 -20.39 3.85
CA PRO A 50 6.55 -20.38 4.51
C PRO A 50 7.60 -19.63 3.68
N SER A 51 8.52 -18.98 4.37
CA SER A 51 9.74 -18.42 3.83
C SER A 51 10.91 -18.77 4.74
N GLU A 52 12.14 -18.78 4.21
CA GLU A 52 13.33 -19.00 5.04
C GLU A 52 13.44 -17.91 6.13
N HIS A 53 13.11 -16.66 5.76
CA HIS A 53 13.14 -15.52 6.66
C HIS A 53 11.87 -14.67 6.52
N THR A 54 11.53 -13.95 7.59
CA THR A 54 10.62 -12.79 7.50
C THR A 54 11.40 -11.57 7.04
N VAL A 55 10.80 -10.73 6.20
CA VAL A 55 11.44 -9.46 5.84
C VAL A 55 11.62 -8.59 7.08
N TYR A 56 12.85 -8.15 7.32
CA TYR A 56 13.18 -7.35 8.48
C TYR A 56 13.87 -6.04 8.09
N PHE A 57 13.17 -4.92 8.36
CA PHE A 57 13.70 -3.57 8.16
C PHE A 57 14.25 -3.00 9.46
N GLU A 58 15.47 -2.48 9.41
CA GLU A 58 16.05 -1.64 10.44
C GLU A 58 16.02 -0.18 9.95
N ASN A 59 15.32 0.68 10.68
CA ASN A 59 15.31 2.12 10.42
C ASN A 59 16.31 2.81 11.35
N LYS A 60 17.32 3.47 10.77
CA LYS A 60 18.26 4.31 11.53
C LYS A 60 17.94 5.77 11.27
N TYR A 61 17.59 6.47 12.33
CA TYR A 61 17.36 7.91 12.31
C TYR A 61 18.68 8.62 12.62
N GLY A 62 19.09 9.56 11.76
CA GLY A 62 20.24 10.42 11.98
C GLY A 62 19.89 11.57 12.93
N THR A 63 20.82 12.54 13.04
CA THR A 63 20.58 13.81 13.78
C THR A 63 19.47 14.65 13.13
N ASP A 64 19.24 14.50 11.85
CA ASP A 64 18.09 15.05 11.11
C ASP A 64 16.98 14.01 11.09
N ALA A 65 15.87 14.27 11.80
CA ALA A 65 14.71 13.39 11.89
C ALA A 65 14.05 13.11 10.52
N ASN A 66 14.30 13.96 9.51
CA ASN A 66 13.80 13.78 8.14
C ASN A 66 14.70 12.84 7.29
N ARG A 67 15.88 12.52 7.78
CA ARG A 67 16.81 11.59 7.12
C ARG A 67 16.88 10.28 7.87
N ARG A 68 16.19 9.28 7.36
CA ARG A 68 16.36 7.89 7.82
C ARG A 68 17.11 7.07 6.77
N THR A 69 18.05 6.26 7.21
CA THR A 69 18.58 5.16 6.40
C THR A 69 17.81 3.89 6.74
N GLN A 70 17.49 3.13 5.71
CA GLN A 70 16.82 1.83 5.88
C GLN A 70 17.78 0.72 5.50
N ARG A 71 17.82 -0.31 6.34
CA ARG A 71 18.53 -1.56 6.06
C ARG A 71 17.54 -2.71 6.06
N VAL A 72 17.76 -3.68 5.19
CA VAL A 72 17.04 -4.96 5.18
C VAL A 72 18.00 -6.00 5.71
N LEU A 73 17.73 -6.48 6.92
CA LEU A 73 18.57 -7.46 7.60
C LEU A 73 18.20 -8.91 7.21
N ALA A 74 16.97 -9.12 6.76
CA ALA A 74 16.49 -10.39 6.21
C ALA A 74 15.45 -10.10 5.13
N LYS A 75 15.35 -10.99 4.13
CA LYS A 75 14.36 -10.93 3.05
C LYS A 75 13.47 -12.16 3.14
N ALA A 76 12.18 -11.97 2.87
CA ALA A 76 11.30 -13.08 2.56
C ALA A 76 11.49 -13.51 1.09
N ASP A 77 11.13 -14.78 0.79
CA ASP A 77 11.14 -15.27 -0.57
C ASP A 77 10.05 -14.58 -1.42
N PRO A 78 10.29 -14.33 -2.72
CA PRO A 78 9.28 -13.81 -3.64
C PRO A 78 8.04 -14.71 -3.70
N PHE A 79 6.88 -14.13 -4.04
CA PHE A 79 5.68 -14.91 -4.32
C PHE A 79 5.80 -15.63 -5.66
N THR A 80 5.36 -16.89 -5.70
CA THR A 80 5.32 -17.69 -6.92
C THR A 80 3.90 -17.79 -7.48
N ILE A 81 3.80 -18.18 -8.77
CA ILE A 81 2.50 -18.40 -9.41
C ILE A 81 1.76 -19.56 -8.74
N GLU A 82 2.48 -20.62 -8.34
CA GLU A 82 1.91 -21.80 -7.69
C GLU A 82 1.24 -21.46 -6.35
N GLU A 83 1.82 -20.52 -5.60
CA GLU A 83 1.25 -20.06 -4.34
C GLU A 83 0.00 -19.21 -4.54
N LEU A 84 -0.13 -18.56 -5.68
CA LEU A 84 -1.22 -17.63 -6.00
C LEU A 84 -2.23 -18.21 -7.00
N GLN A 85 -2.03 -19.46 -7.47
CA GLN A 85 -2.86 -20.07 -8.52
C GLN A 85 -4.34 -20.19 -8.16
N ASP A 86 -4.66 -20.37 -6.88
CA ASP A 86 -6.04 -20.50 -6.37
C ASP A 86 -6.57 -19.19 -5.76
N ALA A 87 -5.81 -18.09 -5.87
CA ALA A 87 -6.27 -16.81 -5.39
C ALA A 87 -7.39 -16.25 -6.28
N GLU A 88 -8.51 -15.91 -5.67
CA GLU A 88 -9.66 -15.30 -6.32
C GLU A 88 -10.05 -14.00 -5.62
N ALA A 89 -10.10 -12.91 -6.38
CA ALA A 89 -10.53 -11.62 -5.88
C ALA A 89 -11.01 -10.70 -7.01
N ARG A 90 -11.89 -9.75 -6.69
CA ARG A 90 -12.20 -8.66 -7.62
C ARG A 90 -11.06 -7.65 -7.74
N ILE A 91 -10.30 -7.47 -6.66
CA ILE A 91 -9.13 -6.59 -6.61
C ILE A 91 -8.03 -7.33 -5.86
N PHE A 92 -6.87 -7.50 -6.49
CA PHE A 92 -5.64 -7.93 -5.87
C PHE A 92 -4.81 -6.70 -5.52
N HIS A 93 -4.53 -6.49 -4.24
CA HIS A 93 -3.67 -5.41 -3.80
C HIS A 93 -2.26 -5.93 -3.51
N LEU A 94 -1.29 -5.46 -4.27
CA LEU A 94 0.10 -5.84 -4.15
C LEU A 94 0.83 -4.81 -3.29
N GLY A 95 0.97 -5.13 -2.00
CA GLY A 95 1.71 -4.33 -1.03
C GLY A 95 3.15 -4.79 -0.93
N SER A 96 3.91 -4.63 -2.02
CA SER A 96 5.30 -5.01 -2.08
C SER A 96 6.16 -4.22 -1.09
N LEU A 97 7.12 -4.88 -0.47
CA LEU A 97 8.13 -4.26 0.39
C LEU A 97 9.47 -4.10 -0.34
N LEU A 98 9.75 -4.98 -1.31
CA LEU A 98 10.96 -5.01 -2.13
C LEU A 98 10.62 -5.25 -3.60
N ASN A 99 11.52 -4.85 -4.48
CA ASN A 99 11.32 -4.86 -5.94
C ASN A 99 11.26 -6.26 -6.57
N ASP A 100 11.57 -7.29 -5.81
CA ASP A 100 11.55 -8.69 -6.24
C ASP A 100 10.43 -9.52 -5.58
N ASP A 101 9.53 -8.91 -4.79
CA ASP A 101 8.42 -9.63 -4.15
C ASP A 101 7.45 -10.25 -5.17
N PHE A 102 7.22 -9.56 -6.30
CA PHE A 102 6.34 -10.02 -7.37
C PHE A 102 7.02 -9.89 -8.73
N SER A 103 7.13 -11.00 -9.45
CA SER A 103 7.59 -10.98 -10.83
C SER A 103 6.51 -10.44 -11.78
N PRO A 104 6.87 -9.92 -12.98
CA PRO A 104 5.88 -9.52 -13.97
C PRO A 104 4.92 -10.68 -14.35
N GLU A 105 5.41 -11.92 -14.39
CA GLU A 105 4.63 -13.12 -14.67
C GLU A 105 3.57 -13.34 -13.57
N THR A 106 3.95 -13.15 -12.30
CA THR A 106 3.04 -13.25 -11.15
C THR A 106 1.95 -12.19 -11.25
N VAL A 107 2.32 -10.94 -11.56
CA VAL A 107 1.35 -9.84 -11.75
C VAL A 107 0.41 -10.14 -12.92
N ARG A 108 0.92 -10.64 -14.05
CA ARG A 108 0.12 -11.02 -15.23
C ARG A 108 -0.86 -12.15 -14.89
N HIS A 109 -0.42 -13.14 -14.12
CA HIS A 109 -1.29 -14.21 -13.65
C HIS A 109 -2.48 -13.67 -12.85
N LEU A 110 -2.23 -12.80 -11.86
CA LEU A 110 -3.28 -12.18 -11.06
C LEU A 110 -4.17 -11.24 -11.88
N ALA A 111 -3.60 -10.49 -12.82
CA ALA A 111 -4.35 -9.58 -13.71
C ALA A 111 -5.34 -10.31 -14.62
N SER A 112 -5.10 -11.59 -14.94
CA SER A 112 -6.04 -12.41 -15.70
C SER A 112 -7.27 -12.83 -14.89
N ARG A 113 -7.27 -12.62 -13.56
CA ARG A 113 -8.29 -13.10 -12.61
C ARG A 113 -9.03 -11.97 -11.89
N GLY A 114 -8.48 -10.76 -11.88
CA GLY A 114 -9.09 -9.61 -11.24
C GLY A 114 -8.32 -8.32 -11.50
N ARG A 115 -8.80 -7.23 -10.95
CA ARG A 115 -8.15 -5.92 -11.05
C ARG A 115 -6.89 -5.89 -10.18
N ILE A 116 -5.84 -5.22 -10.66
CA ILE A 116 -4.59 -5.06 -9.94
C ILE A 116 -4.51 -3.67 -9.30
N SER A 117 -4.26 -3.66 -8.00
CA SER A 117 -3.90 -2.46 -7.24
C SER A 117 -2.47 -2.59 -6.73
N ILE A 118 -1.65 -1.59 -6.94
CA ILE A 118 -0.25 -1.57 -6.51
C ILE A 118 0.02 -0.37 -5.59
N ASP A 119 0.65 -0.62 -4.42
CA ASP A 119 1.45 0.39 -3.74
C ASP A 119 2.88 0.30 -4.29
N VAL A 120 3.35 1.37 -4.95
CA VAL A 120 4.58 1.31 -5.72
C VAL A 120 5.84 1.20 -4.87
N GLN A 121 5.73 1.50 -3.58
CA GLN A 121 6.85 1.64 -2.65
C GLN A 121 7.91 0.54 -2.76
N GLY A 122 7.48 -0.73 -2.70
CA GLY A 122 8.41 -1.86 -2.76
C GLY A 122 9.09 -1.99 -4.11
N PHE A 123 8.36 -1.78 -5.21
CA PHE A 123 8.89 -1.89 -6.56
C PHE A 123 10.04 -0.90 -6.87
N LEU A 124 10.13 0.19 -6.10
CA LEU A 124 11.20 1.19 -6.21
C LEU A 124 12.35 0.96 -5.20
N ARG A 125 12.36 -0.16 -4.46
CA ARG A 125 13.35 -0.47 -3.43
C ARG A 125 14.21 -1.65 -3.81
N GLU A 126 15.48 -1.41 -4.10
CA GLU A 126 16.48 -2.45 -4.30
C GLU A 126 17.36 -2.60 -3.05
N VAL A 127 17.63 -3.84 -2.67
CA VAL A 127 18.54 -4.14 -1.55
C VAL A 127 19.91 -4.51 -2.09
N ARG A 128 20.93 -3.73 -1.71
CA ARG A 128 22.33 -4.00 -2.00
C ARG A 128 23.12 -4.00 -0.69
N ARG A 129 23.77 -5.11 -0.35
CA ARG A 129 24.55 -5.25 0.89
C ARG A 129 23.79 -4.79 2.15
N MET A 130 22.52 -5.22 2.26
CA MET A 130 21.55 -4.88 3.31
C MET A 130 21.07 -3.41 3.34
N GLU A 131 21.55 -2.54 2.49
CA GLU A 131 21.05 -1.16 2.39
C GLU A 131 19.98 -1.05 1.30
N VAL A 132 18.98 -0.21 1.54
CA VAL A 132 17.89 0.06 0.59
C VAL A 132 18.28 1.25 -0.28
N TYR A 133 18.23 1.05 -1.59
CA TYR A 133 18.48 2.08 -2.59
C TYR A 133 17.23 2.28 -3.46
N PRO A 134 16.95 3.51 -3.87
CA PRO A 134 16.01 3.76 -4.96
C PRO A 134 16.48 3.01 -6.22
N THR A 135 15.54 2.40 -6.92
CA THR A 135 15.86 1.72 -8.18
C THR A 135 14.88 2.13 -9.27
N ASP A 136 15.34 2.15 -10.50
CA ASP A 136 14.45 2.21 -11.64
C ASP A 136 13.73 0.86 -11.76
N TRP A 137 12.41 0.91 -11.81
CA TRP A 137 11.58 -0.27 -11.95
C TRP A 137 11.67 -0.81 -13.39
N ARG A 138 12.55 -1.77 -13.62
CA ARG A 138 12.95 -2.26 -14.97
C ARG A 138 11.77 -2.67 -15.85
N ASN A 139 10.76 -3.31 -15.26
CA ASN A 139 9.59 -3.81 -15.97
C ASN A 139 8.35 -2.92 -15.77
N LYS A 140 8.57 -1.63 -15.44
CA LYS A 140 7.46 -0.73 -15.07
C LYS A 140 6.39 -0.61 -16.15
N GLU A 141 6.77 -0.49 -17.42
CA GLU A 141 5.81 -0.33 -18.52
C GLU A 141 4.88 -1.52 -18.64
N GLU A 142 5.43 -2.74 -18.55
CA GLU A 142 4.65 -3.98 -18.60
C GLU A 142 3.71 -4.08 -17.40
N VAL A 143 4.21 -3.87 -16.19
CA VAL A 143 3.41 -4.03 -14.96
C VAL A 143 2.39 -2.91 -14.82
N LEU A 144 2.74 -1.67 -15.19
CA LEU A 144 1.80 -0.55 -15.21
C LEU A 144 0.65 -0.79 -16.21
N GLY A 145 0.94 -1.41 -17.37
CA GLY A 145 -0.09 -1.80 -18.34
C GLY A 145 -1.09 -2.85 -17.80
N LEU A 146 -0.73 -3.57 -16.75
CA LEU A 146 -1.59 -4.54 -16.06
C LEU A 146 -2.28 -3.94 -14.82
N THR A 147 -1.92 -2.71 -14.43
CA THR A 147 -2.34 -2.09 -13.16
C THR A 147 -3.58 -1.24 -13.35
N ASP A 148 -4.65 -1.54 -12.60
CA ASP A 148 -5.85 -0.72 -12.57
C ASP A 148 -5.72 0.48 -11.62
N ILE A 149 -5.15 0.27 -10.44
CA ILE A 149 -5.02 1.29 -9.39
C ILE A 149 -3.56 1.35 -8.94
N LEU A 150 -2.91 2.48 -9.13
CA LEU A 150 -1.55 2.73 -8.67
C LEU A 150 -1.56 3.80 -7.58
N LYS A 151 -1.02 3.47 -6.42
CA LYS A 151 -0.82 4.44 -5.33
C LYS A 151 0.67 4.69 -5.14
N LEU A 152 1.01 5.97 -4.97
CA LEU A 152 2.36 6.46 -4.71
C LEU A 152 2.31 7.74 -3.86
N ASN A 153 3.42 8.08 -3.22
CA ASN A 153 3.60 9.36 -2.54
C ASN A 153 4.46 10.33 -3.38
N GLU A 154 4.68 11.56 -2.88
CA GLU A 154 5.44 12.60 -3.58
C GLU A 154 6.92 12.22 -3.85
N HIS A 155 7.54 11.39 -3.02
CA HIS A 155 8.92 10.92 -3.23
C HIS A 155 8.96 9.82 -4.27
N GLU A 156 8.10 8.82 -4.13
CA GLU A 156 7.94 7.71 -5.07
C GLU A 156 7.53 8.22 -6.47
N MET A 157 6.74 9.30 -6.51
CA MET A 157 6.40 10.00 -7.75
C MET A 157 7.65 10.48 -8.50
N THR A 158 8.59 11.08 -7.78
CA THR A 158 9.85 11.53 -8.35
C THR A 158 10.73 10.35 -8.77
N ASP A 159 10.80 9.30 -7.95
CA ASP A 159 11.62 8.12 -8.23
C ASP A 159 11.15 7.37 -9.49
N ILE A 160 9.84 7.24 -9.71
CA ILE A 160 9.30 6.51 -10.88
C ILE A 160 9.32 7.30 -12.19
N SER A 161 9.22 8.65 -12.13
CA SER A 161 9.02 9.50 -13.31
C SER A 161 10.14 10.50 -13.59
N GLY A 162 10.94 10.85 -12.58
CA GLY A 162 11.89 11.97 -12.63
C GLY A 162 11.22 13.35 -12.60
N LEU A 163 9.90 13.43 -12.40
CA LEU A 163 9.11 14.67 -12.43
C LEU A 163 8.58 15.02 -11.04
N HIS A 164 8.26 16.30 -10.84
CA HIS A 164 7.78 16.83 -9.55
C HIS A 164 6.33 17.33 -9.58
N ASP A 165 5.74 17.51 -10.76
CA ASP A 165 4.33 17.94 -10.88
C ASP A 165 3.40 16.73 -10.87
N PRO A 166 2.55 16.59 -9.81
CA PRO A 166 1.72 15.39 -9.66
C PRO A 166 0.68 15.24 -10.79
N ARG A 167 0.24 16.32 -11.40
CA ARG A 167 -0.71 16.22 -12.51
C ARG A 167 -0.06 15.68 -13.79
N THR A 168 1.16 16.09 -14.06
CA THR A 168 1.95 15.59 -15.20
C THR A 168 2.29 14.12 -15.00
N VAL A 169 2.75 13.74 -13.80
CA VAL A 169 3.08 12.35 -13.48
C VAL A 169 1.85 11.46 -13.58
N ALA A 170 0.70 11.90 -13.04
CA ALA A 170 -0.53 11.10 -13.11
C ALA A 170 -0.98 10.83 -14.56
N ARG A 171 -0.87 11.81 -15.47
CA ARG A 171 -1.14 11.60 -16.90
C ARG A 171 -0.16 10.62 -17.53
N GLN A 172 1.15 10.79 -17.27
CA GLN A 172 2.19 9.89 -17.78
C GLN A 172 1.95 8.44 -17.34
N LEU A 173 1.62 8.22 -16.06
CA LEU A 173 1.32 6.88 -15.55
C LEU A 173 0.06 6.29 -16.18
N ALA A 174 -0.93 7.12 -16.48
CA ALA A 174 -2.13 6.68 -17.19
C ALA A 174 -1.85 6.32 -18.67
N GLU A 175 -0.86 6.95 -19.30
CA GLU A 175 -0.42 6.59 -20.67
C GLU A 175 0.17 5.17 -20.74
N TYR A 176 0.75 4.66 -19.65
CA TYR A 176 1.17 3.25 -19.53
C TYR A 176 -0.01 2.27 -19.34
N GLY A 177 -1.23 2.77 -19.09
CA GLY A 177 -2.44 1.95 -18.95
C GLY A 177 -3.07 1.97 -17.56
N VAL A 178 -2.48 2.65 -16.58
CA VAL A 178 -3.06 2.77 -15.22
C VAL A 178 -4.39 3.53 -15.28
N ARG A 179 -5.46 2.93 -14.75
CA ARG A 179 -6.80 3.52 -14.80
C ARG A 179 -7.08 4.53 -13.69
N GLU A 180 -6.56 4.28 -12.50
CA GLU A 180 -6.70 5.14 -11.31
C GLU A 180 -5.30 5.40 -10.74
N VAL A 181 -4.80 6.63 -10.84
CA VAL A 181 -3.53 7.04 -10.23
C VAL A 181 -3.82 7.85 -8.98
N VAL A 182 -3.32 7.40 -7.84
CA VAL A 182 -3.51 8.03 -6.52
C VAL A 182 -2.16 8.51 -6.01
N ILE A 183 -1.97 9.82 -5.91
CA ILE A 183 -0.74 10.44 -5.41
C ILE A 183 -1.02 11.10 -4.06
N THR A 184 -0.43 10.57 -3.00
CA THR A 184 -0.52 11.18 -1.66
C THR A 184 0.56 12.25 -1.50
N LEU A 185 0.18 13.42 -0.97
CA LEU A 185 0.99 14.64 -0.87
C LEU A 185 1.13 15.13 0.58
N GLY A 186 1.19 14.19 1.52
CA GLY A 186 1.32 14.48 2.95
C GLY A 186 0.24 15.43 3.46
N SER A 187 0.64 16.55 4.06
CA SER A 187 -0.28 17.56 4.60
C SER A 187 -1.07 18.34 3.54
N TYR A 188 -0.72 18.19 2.26
CA TYR A 188 -1.47 18.79 1.14
C TYR A 188 -2.62 17.91 0.65
N GLY A 189 -2.80 16.70 1.23
CA GLY A 189 -3.86 15.79 0.85
C GLY A 189 -3.43 14.78 -0.20
N SER A 190 -4.26 14.56 -1.21
CA SER A 190 -3.93 13.65 -2.31
C SER A 190 -4.60 14.10 -3.62
N LEU A 191 -4.01 13.65 -4.72
CA LEU A 191 -4.53 13.84 -6.07
C LEU A 191 -4.90 12.47 -6.65
N ILE A 192 -6.12 12.35 -7.17
CA ILE A 192 -6.55 11.16 -7.90
C ILE A 192 -6.78 11.55 -9.35
N TYR A 193 -6.22 10.78 -10.28
CA TYR A 193 -6.49 10.90 -11.71
C TYR A 193 -7.18 9.63 -12.20
N ALA A 194 -8.36 9.78 -12.75
CA ALA A 194 -9.15 8.69 -13.29
C ALA A 194 -10.09 9.20 -14.39
N GLU A 195 -10.32 8.42 -15.44
CA GLU A 195 -11.23 8.75 -16.54
C GLU A 195 -10.98 10.16 -17.14
N GLY A 196 -9.69 10.54 -17.25
CA GLY A 196 -9.29 11.84 -17.80
C GLY A 196 -9.51 13.04 -16.87
N ARG A 197 -9.92 12.82 -15.62
CA ARG A 197 -10.25 13.87 -14.66
C ARG A 197 -9.36 13.81 -13.41
N PHE A 198 -9.15 14.98 -12.82
CA PHE A 198 -8.45 15.12 -11.54
C PHE A 198 -9.45 15.36 -10.42
N TYR A 199 -9.23 14.68 -9.30
CA TYR A 199 -9.94 14.85 -8.04
C TYR A 199 -8.93 15.24 -6.98
N GLU A 200 -9.03 16.45 -6.46
CA GLU A 200 -8.21 16.96 -5.37
C GLU A 200 -8.87 16.61 -4.05
N ILE A 201 -8.16 15.87 -3.22
CA ILE A 201 -8.66 15.38 -1.94
C ILE A 201 -7.94 16.16 -0.83
N PRO A 202 -8.67 16.87 0.03
CA PRO A 202 -8.03 17.61 1.12
C PRO A 202 -7.41 16.68 2.16
N ALA A 203 -6.34 17.14 2.82
CA ALA A 203 -5.93 16.56 4.08
C ALA A 203 -6.85 17.08 5.19
N TYR A 204 -7.28 16.20 6.09
CA TYR A 204 -7.95 16.64 7.30
C TYR A 204 -6.90 16.93 8.38
N LYS A 205 -7.21 17.88 9.27
CA LYS A 205 -6.27 18.30 10.31
C LYS A 205 -6.32 17.32 11.48
N PRO A 206 -5.23 16.58 11.80
CA PRO A 206 -5.19 15.75 12.98
C PRO A 206 -5.11 16.60 14.26
N THR A 207 -5.56 16.06 15.37
CA THR A 207 -5.41 16.69 16.70
C THR A 207 -3.95 16.71 17.15
N ALA A 208 -3.19 15.67 16.78
CA ALA A 208 -1.75 15.55 16.98
C ALA A 208 -1.15 14.63 15.93
N ILE A 209 0.13 14.79 15.61
CA ILE A 209 0.88 13.85 14.78
C ILE A 209 1.79 13.05 15.71
N ILE A 210 1.43 11.78 15.94
CA ILE A 210 2.12 10.87 16.85
C ILE A 210 2.97 9.86 16.07
N ASP A 211 2.38 9.20 15.06
CA ASP A 211 3.06 8.18 14.25
C ASP A 211 2.56 8.18 12.81
N THR A 212 3.48 8.34 11.87
CA THR A 212 3.20 8.34 10.42
C THR A 212 3.31 6.95 9.78
N THR A 213 3.80 5.95 10.53
CA THR A 213 4.03 4.60 10.01
C THR A 213 2.70 3.93 9.65
N GLY A 214 2.59 3.37 8.45
CA GLY A 214 1.38 2.70 7.98
C GLY A 214 0.26 3.64 7.52
N CYS A 215 0.48 4.96 7.45
CA CYS A 215 -0.51 5.88 6.88
C CYS A 215 -0.80 5.58 5.41
N GLY A 216 0.23 5.23 4.61
CA GLY A 216 0.05 4.83 3.22
C GLY A 216 -0.81 3.58 3.07
N ASP A 217 -0.53 2.54 3.88
CA ASP A 217 -1.30 1.30 3.89
C ASP A 217 -2.75 1.53 4.35
N THR A 218 -2.94 2.39 5.37
CA THR A 218 -4.26 2.79 5.85
C THR A 218 -5.05 3.55 4.79
N TYR A 219 -4.40 4.45 4.04
CA TYR A 219 -5.00 5.14 2.91
C TYR A 219 -5.43 4.13 1.84
N SER A 220 -4.53 3.21 1.44
CA SER A 220 -4.83 2.16 0.47
C SER A 220 -6.03 1.30 0.90
N ALA A 221 -6.08 0.89 2.17
CA ALA A 221 -7.18 0.10 2.72
C ALA A 221 -8.52 0.84 2.61
N GLY A 222 -8.60 2.11 3.03
CA GLY A 222 -9.81 2.93 2.95
C GLY A 222 -10.25 3.20 1.51
N TYR A 223 -9.30 3.53 0.63
CA TYR A 223 -9.56 3.76 -0.78
C TYR A 223 -10.13 2.51 -1.46
N LEU A 224 -9.45 1.39 -1.34
CA LEU A 224 -9.86 0.13 -1.97
C LEU A 224 -11.16 -0.42 -1.39
N TYR A 225 -11.39 -0.29 -0.08
CA TYR A 225 -12.66 -0.62 0.54
C TYR A 225 -13.81 0.15 -0.10
N SER A 226 -13.68 1.46 -0.25
CA SER A 226 -14.70 2.31 -0.88
C SER A 226 -14.88 1.98 -2.37
N ARG A 227 -13.77 1.85 -3.12
CA ARG A 227 -13.80 1.52 -4.56
C ARG A 227 -14.40 0.15 -4.83
N SER A 228 -14.18 -0.83 -3.95
CA SER A 228 -14.76 -2.18 -4.10
C SER A 228 -16.29 -2.19 -3.98
N GLN A 229 -16.86 -1.17 -3.37
CA GLN A 229 -18.32 -0.96 -3.22
C GLN A 229 -18.89 -0.05 -4.33
N GLY A 230 -18.10 0.36 -5.32
CA GLY A 230 -18.54 1.24 -6.40
C GLY A 230 -18.65 2.72 -6.02
N ILE A 231 -18.11 3.13 -4.86
CA ILE A 231 -18.09 4.53 -4.44
C ILE A 231 -17.17 5.33 -5.38
N GLY A 232 -17.59 6.52 -5.77
CA GLY A 232 -16.86 7.40 -6.69
C GLY A 232 -15.48 7.82 -6.18
N TYR A 233 -14.61 8.25 -7.08
CA TYR A 233 -13.19 8.54 -6.81
C TYR A 233 -12.98 9.55 -5.68
N GLU A 234 -13.68 10.69 -5.75
CA GLU A 234 -13.57 11.76 -4.76
C GLU A 234 -14.01 11.31 -3.36
N ALA A 235 -15.16 10.64 -3.25
CA ALA A 235 -15.67 10.16 -1.98
C ALA A 235 -14.77 9.06 -1.39
N SER A 236 -14.22 8.18 -2.25
CA SER A 236 -13.25 7.16 -1.82
C SER A 236 -11.95 7.77 -1.32
N GLY A 237 -11.45 8.82 -1.99
CA GLY A 237 -10.27 9.56 -1.56
C GLY A 237 -10.50 10.29 -0.23
N LYS A 238 -11.64 10.97 -0.04
CA LYS A 238 -12.00 11.62 1.23
C LYS A 238 -12.08 10.62 2.38
N PHE A 239 -12.68 9.46 2.14
CA PHE A 239 -12.74 8.38 3.14
C PHE A 239 -11.34 7.89 3.54
N ALA A 240 -10.47 7.64 2.56
CA ALA A 240 -9.09 7.21 2.79
C ALA A 240 -8.27 8.28 3.53
N ALA A 241 -8.42 9.56 3.16
CA ALA A 241 -7.76 10.67 3.83
C ALA A 241 -8.20 10.83 5.29
N ALA A 242 -9.49 10.64 5.61
CA ALA A 242 -9.99 10.67 6.98
C ALA A 242 -9.40 9.52 7.82
N MET A 243 -9.33 8.30 7.27
CA MET A 243 -8.67 7.17 7.95
C MET A 243 -7.19 7.47 8.22
N CYS A 244 -6.48 8.04 7.23
CA CYS A 244 -5.08 8.42 7.39
C CYS A 244 -4.89 9.47 8.48
N THR A 245 -5.76 10.48 8.55
CA THR A 245 -5.75 11.51 9.60
C THR A 245 -5.90 10.90 10.99
N LEU A 246 -6.87 10.02 11.17
CA LEU A 246 -7.10 9.34 12.45
C LEU A 246 -5.93 8.41 12.83
N LYS A 247 -5.26 7.78 11.82
CA LYS A 247 -4.07 6.96 12.05
C LYS A 247 -2.90 7.78 12.59
N LEU A 248 -2.72 9.02 12.15
CA LEU A 248 -1.65 9.91 12.62
C LEU A 248 -1.71 10.18 14.13
N GLU A 249 -2.90 10.08 14.75
CA GLU A 249 -3.17 10.49 16.13
C GLU A 249 -2.77 9.47 17.18
N HIS A 250 -2.23 8.31 16.80
CA HIS A 250 -1.81 7.27 17.76
C HIS A 250 -0.70 6.38 17.19
N ASN A 251 0.01 5.69 18.08
CA ASN A 251 0.98 4.68 17.70
C ASN A 251 0.32 3.37 17.25
N GLY A 252 1.00 2.63 16.38
CA GLY A 252 0.55 1.32 15.93
C GLY A 252 -0.45 1.37 14.76
N PRO A 253 -1.13 0.28 14.44
CA PRO A 253 -2.05 0.20 13.30
C PRO A 253 -3.35 0.95 13.56
N PHE A 254 -4.10 1.21 12.48
CA PHE A 254 -5.41 1.86 12.55
C PHE A 254 -6.41 1.06 13.42
N ASP A 255 -7.08 1.75 14.36
CA ASP A 255 -7.99 1.16 15.35
C ASP A 255 -9.30 1.95 15.56
N ARG A 256 -9.63 2.86 14.63
CA ARG A 256 -10.80 3.74 14.75
C ARG A 256 -12.04 3.16 14.08
N THR A 257 -13.19 3.64 14.53
CA THR A 257 -14.51 3.20 14.06
C THR A 257 -14.95 3.93 12.78
N ILE A 258 -15.93 3.35 12.10
CA ILE A 258 -16.54 3.98 10.90
C ILE A 258 -17.23 5.32 11.25
N GLU A 259 -17.75 5.46 12.46
CA GLU A 259 -18.39 6.69 12.95
C GLU A 259 -17.37 7.81 13.11
N GLU A 260 -16.18 7.50 13.64
CA GLU A 260 -15.07 8.46 13.75
C GLU A 260 -14.60 8.91 12.37
N ILE A 261 -14.45 7.97 11.42
CA ILE A 261 -14.10 8.30 10.03
C ILE A 261 -15.12 9.27 9.43
N ARG A 262 -16.41 8.98 9.55
CA ARG A 262 -17.49 9.82 9.01
C ARG A 262 -17.49 11.22 9.61
N ARG A 263 -17.22 11.36 10.91
CA ARG A 263 -17.12 12.66 11.59
C ARG A 263 -15.94 13.48 11.11
N THR A 264 -14.84 12.83 10.72
CA THR A 264 -13.65 13.52 10.20
C THR A 264 -13.89 14.11 8.81
N ILE A 265 -14.79 13.54 8.02
CA ILE A 265 -15.10 14.00 6.65
C ILE A 265 -16.00 15.26 6.63
N ILE A 266 -16.78 15.49 7.70
CA ILE A 266 -17.73 16.62 7.82
C ILE A 266 -16.98 17.90 8.20
#